data_bc2e499c5cb5b082cf8833b7dae2f53b
#
_entry.id   bc2e499c5cb5b082cf8833b7dae2f53b
#
_cell.length_a   1.000
_cell.length_b   1.000
_cell.length_c   1.000
_cell.angle_alpha   90.00
_cell.angle_beta   90.00
_cell.angle_gamma   90.00
#
_symmetry.space_group_name_H-M   'P 1'
#
loop_
_entity.id
_entity.type
_entity.pdbx_description
1 polymer ?
#
loop_
_entity_poly.entity_id
_entity_poly.type
_entity_poly.pdbx_seq_one_letter_code
_entity_poly.pdbx_strand_id
1 'polypeptide(L)'
;MSIVNGISRIGFMKGGGKALWKDENIADSIAVHAIDFIKQHKDEPFFMYFATNDVHVPRFPHDRFRGKNPMGLRGDAIAQFDWTVGQLMETLDQLGLTENTLIILSSDNGPVVDDGYKDKAEELLNGHTPSGPWRGNKYSAFEGGTAVPVIVRWPRKIKKAGDSDVLMSQIDWLASLGALVNARLPKGSAPDSYDRLGNLIGTDKTDRPWIVEQSMNHTLSVRTKDWKYIEPNDDPTTFMKAEKIETGNLNVPQLYEMEKVSEQENVAEKYPKKVFELQTILRQVRNKRIKM
;
A
#
# COMPACT_ATOMS: atom_id res chain seq x y z
N MET A 1 17.68 -0.46 25.16
CA MET A 1 16.85 0.42 24.32
C MET A 1 17.06 -0.01 22.89
N SER A 2 16.03 -0.20 22.14
CA SER A 2 16.12 -0.65 20.77
C SER A 2 16.00 0.49 19.74
N ILE A 3 15.64 1.70 20.14
CA ILE A 3 15.55 2.87 19.27
C ILE A 3 16.59 3.89 19.71
N VAL A 4 17.39 4.29 18.77
CA VAL A 4 18.49 5.23 18.93
C VAL A 4 18.08 6.55 18.30
N ASN A 5 18.77 7.64 18.64
CA ASN A 5 18.55 9.00 18.14
C ASN A 5 17.33 9.74 18.73
N GLY A 6 16.69 9.20 19.77
CA GLY A 6 15.66 9.91 20.54
C GLY A 6 14.36 10.19 19.78
N ILE A 7 14.13 9.52 18.65
CA ILE A 7 12.89 9.66 17.90
C ILE A 7 11.86 8.71 18.48
N SER A 8 10.86 9.25 19.14
CA SER A 8 10.03 8.53 20.09
C SER A 8 8.62 8.18 19.61
N ARG A 9 8.29 8.35 18.32
CA ARG A 9 6.90 8.08 17.88
C ARG A 9 6.49 6.62 18.02
N ILE A 10 7.45 5.71 17.90
CA ILE A 10 7.23 4.28 18.08
C ILE A 10 7.40 3.86 19.55
N GLY A 11 7.82 4.78 20.41
CA GLY A 11 8.09 4.53 21.81
C GLY A 11 9.47 3.89 22.07
N PHE A 12 9.77 3.74 23.35
CA PHE A 12 11.01 3.08 23.77
C PHE A 12 10.77 1.59 23.93
N MET A 13 11.47 0.78 23.14
CA MET A 13 11.50 -0.66 23.33
C MET A 13 12.71 -1.06 24.17
N LYS A 14 12.52 -1.96 25.15
CA LYS A 14 13.63 -2.59 25.86
C LYS A 14 14.22 -3.68 24.97
N GLY A 15 15.50 -3.54 24.63
CA GLY A 15 16.25 -4.54 23.86
C GLY A 15 17.65 -4.68 24.40
N GLY A 16 18.32 -5.79 24.07
CA GLY A 16 19.76 -5.97 24.35
C GLY A 16 20.60 -5.07 23.43
N GLY A 17 21.92 -4.92 23.74
CA GLY A 17 22.83 -4.10 22.94
C GLY A 17 22.87 -4.41 21.45
N LYS A 18 22.56 -5.65 21.07
CA LYS A 18 22.47 -6.10 19.65
C LYS A 18 21.20 -5.57 18.92
N ALA A 19 20.22 -5.06 19.65
CA ALA A 19 19.00 -4.47 19.06
C ALA A 19 19.12 -2.96 18.87
N LEU A 20 20.26 -2.37 19.15
CA LEU A 20 20.54 -0.97 18.89
C LEU A 20 20.93 -0.80 17.41
N TRP A 21 20.32 0.18 16.75
CA TRP A 21 20.66 0.56 15.39
C TRP A 21 20.85 2.07 15.26
N LYS A 22 21.41 2.47 14.13
CA LYS A 22 21.40 3.85 13.66
C LYS A 22 20.37 3.98 12.57
N ASP A 23 19.49 4.96 12.65
CA ASP A 23 18.36 5.10 11.73
C ASP A 23 18.83 5.24 10.28
N GLU A 24 19.96 5.92 10.05
CA GLU A 24 20.57 6.08 8.74
C GLU A 24 21.02 4.75 8.08
N ASN A 25 21.21 3.71 8.88
CA ASN A 25 21.70 2.41 8.40
C ASN A 25 20.59 1.37 8.25
N ILE A 26 19.34 1.69 8.56
CA ILE A 26 18.25 0.70 8.56
C ILE A 26 18.06 0.11 7.15
N ALA A 27 17.95 0.95 6.13
CA ALA A 27 17.75 0.48 4.75
C ALA A 27 18.88 -0.43 4.27
N ASP A 28 20.14 -0.06 4.56
CA ASP A 28 21.31 -0.87 4.22
C ASP A 28 21.29 -2.22 4.95
N SER A 29 20.95 -2.20 6.24
CA SER A 29 20.92 -3.42 7.05
C SER A 29 19.87 -4.41 6.54
N ILE A 30 18.64 -3.94 6.28
CA ILE A 30 17.58 -4.82 5.78
C ILE A 30 17.86 -5.28 4.35
N ALA A 31 18.48 -4.44 3.50
CA ALA A 31 18.88 -4.81 2.15
C ALA A 31 19.95 -5.92 2.18
N VAL A 32 20.97 -5.80 3.02
CA VAL A 32 22.02 -6.83 3.20
C VAL A 32 21.40 -8.16 3.63
N HIS A 33 20.50 -8.16 4.62
CA HIS A 33 19.84 -9.39 5.07
C HIS A 33 19.00 -10.03 3.97
N ALA A 34 18.28 -9.24 3.17
CA ALA A 34 17.50 -9.74 2.04
C ALA A 34 18.41 -10.33 0.93
N ILE A 35 19.52 -9.65 0.62
CA ILE A 35 20.51 -10.12 -0.34
C ILE A 35 21.16 -11.45 0.13
N ASP A 36 21.52 -11.52 1.39
CA ASP A 36 22.11 -12.74 1.97
C ASP A 36 21.12 -13.90 1.92
N PHE A 37 19.84 -13.64 2.23
CA PHE A 37 18.77 -14.63 2.10
C PHE A 37 18.67 -15.14 0.66
N ILE A 38 18.63 -14.25 -0.34
CA ILE A 38 18.55 -14.64 -1.76
C ILE A 38 19.75 -15.49 -2.15
N LYS A 39 20.96 -15.11 -1.73
CA LYS A 39 22.19 -15.86 -2.03
C LYS A 39 22.19 -17.26 -1.41
N GLN A 40 21.69 -17.40 -0.19
CA GLN A 40 21.62 -18.68 0.53
C GLN A 40 20.58 -19.62 -0.09
N HIS A 41 19.50 -19.09 -0.67
CA HIS A 41 18.38 -19.87 -1.21
C HIS A 41 18.31 -19.85 -2.75
N LYS A 42 19.38 -19.46 -3.44
CA LYS A 42 19.41 -19.30 -4.91
C LYS A 42 19.11 -20.58 -5.68
N ASP A 43 19.38 -21.73 -5.11
CA ASP A 43 19.25 -23.04 -5.75
C ASP A 43 17.93 -23.76 -5.41
N GLU A 44 17.03 -23.10 -4.66
CA GLU A 44 15.72 -23.63 -4.28
C GLU A 44 14.60 -22.58 -4.42
N PRO A 45 13.34 -22.99 -4.52
CA PRO A 45 12.22 -22.03 -4.49
C PRO A 45 12.16 -21.31 -3.13
N PHE A 46 12.00 -20.00 -3.17
CA PHE A 46 11.82 -19.20 -1.96
C PHE A 46 10.63 -18.24 -2.07
N PHE A 47 10.09 -17.83 -0.93
CA PHE A 47 9.18 -16.72 -0.77
C PHE A 47 9.79 -15.72 0.20
N MET A 48 9.86 -14.46 -0.20
CA MET A 48 10.37 -13.38 0.64
C MET A 48 9.32 -12.27 0.74
N TYR A 49 8.88 -11.96 1.95
CA TYR A 49 8.13 -10.75 2.25
C TYR A 49 9.10 -9.71 2.79
N PHE A 50 9.36 -8.70 1.96
CA PHE A 50 10.37 -7.67 2.24
C PHE A 50 9.70 -6.34 2.55
N ALA A 51 9.51 -6.05 3.84
CA ALA A 51 8.91 -4.81 4.32
C ALA A 51 10.00 -3.78 4.64
N THR A 52 10.01 -2.66 3.91
CA THR A 52 10.94 -1.56 4.11
C THR A 52 10.41 -0.56 5.13
N ASN A 53 11.31 0.21 5.75
CA ASN A 53 10.95 1.38 6.56
C ASN A 53 10.70 2.63 5.71
N ASP A 54 11.35 2.72 4.55
CA ASP A 54 11.15 3.85 3.65
C ASP A 54 9.81 3.69 2.89
N VAL A 55 9.09 4.77 2.70
CA VAL A 55 9.45 6.18 2.95
C VAL A 55 8.73 6.75 4.17
N HIS A 56 8.41 5.92 5.16
CA HIS A 56 7.67 6.31 6.36
C HIS A 56 8.52 7.27 7.24
N VAL A 57 7.85 8.13 7.96
CA VAL A 57 8.49 8.97 8.98
C VAL A 57 8.86 8.14 10.22
N PRO A 58 9.93 8.50 10.95
CA PRO A 58 10.91 9.54 10.68
C PRO A 58 11.80 9.21 9.49
N ARG A 59 12.03 10.18 8.60
CA ARG A 59 12.86 9.98 7.40
C ARG A 59 14.31 10.27 7.73
N PHE A 60 15.11 9.22 7.82
CA PHE A 60 16.55 9.28 8.06
C PHE A 60 17.31 8.54 6.97
N PRO A 61 17.33 9.08 5.74
CA PRO A 61 18.12 8.49 4.67
C PRO A 61 19.61 8.52 5.01
N HIS A 62 20.33 7.50 4.57
CA HIS A 62 21.77 7.42 4.72
C HIS A 62 22.45 8.67 4.12
N ASP A 63 23.56 9.09 4.67
CA ASP A 63 24.28 10.34 4.28
C ASP A 63 24.57 10.42 2.77
N ARG A 64 24.78 9.29 2.10
CA ARG A 64 24.99 9.25 0.63
C ARG A 64 23.79 9.75 -0.19
N PHE A 65 22.57 9.76 0.38
CA PHE A 65 21.36 10.28 -0.27
C PHE A 65 20.98 11.67 0.22
N ARG A 66 21.40 12.03 1.44
CA ARG A 66 20.96 13.24 2.14
C ARG A 66 21.34 14.52 1.40
N GLY A 67 20.36 15.41 1.25
CA GLY A 67 20.53 16.72 0.62
C GLY A 67 20.73 16.70 -0.89
N LYS A 68 20.42 15.59 -1.56
CA LYS A 68 20.58 15.43 -3.01
C LYS A 68 19.29 15.61 -3.78
N ASN A 69 18.13 15.53 -3.13
CA ASN A 69 16.83 15.64 -3.77
C ASN A 69 16.16 16.98 -3.41
N PRO A 70 15.58 17.70 -4.38
CA PRO A 70 14.90 18.97 -4.12
C PRO A 70 13.70 18.85 -3.19
N MET A 71 13.13 17.65 -3.01
CA MET A 71 12.06 17.37 -2.05
C MET A 71 12.60 17.12 -0.61
N GLY A 72 13.84 17.47 -0.31
CA GLY A 72 14.45 17.33 1.01
C GLY A 72 14.49 15.87 1.49
N LEU A 73 14.39 15.66 2.80
CA LEU A 73 14.48 14.32 3.42
C LEU A 73 13.46 13.31 2.85
N ARG A 74 12.28 13.79 2.44
CA ARG A 74 11.27 12.92 1.80
C ARG A 74 11.77 12.40 0.46
N GLY A 75 12.30 13.29 -0.38
CA GLY A 75 12.85 12.90 -1.68
C GLY A 75 14.10 12.03 -1.56
N ASP A 76 14.96 12.34 -0.58
CA ASP A 76 16.15 11.53 -0.29
C ASP A 76 15.77 10.11 0.17
N ALA A 77 14.71 9.96 0.99
CA ALA A 77 14.19 8.66 1.43
C ALA A 77 13.54 7.87 0.26
N ILE A 78 12.87 8.54 -0.67
CA ILE A 78 12.36 7.91 -1.89
C ILE A 78 13.52 7.39 -2.76
N ALA A 79 14.59 8.18 -2.92
CA ALA A 79 15.78 7.76 -3.66
C ALA A 79 16.49 6.58 -2.97
N GLN A 80 16.50 6.53 -1.64
CA GLN A 80 17.02 5.40 -0.88
C GLN A 80 16.17 4.14 -1.08
N PHE A 81 14.84 4.28 -1.07
CA PHE A 81 13.94 3.16 -1.36
C PHE A 81 14.16 2.59 -2.76
N ASP A 82 14.26 3.46 -3.77
CA ASP A 82 14.55 3.06 -5.15
C ASP A 82 15.89 2.30 -5.24
N TRP A 83 16.94 2.83 -4.59
CA TRP A 83 18.23 2.14 -4.49
C TRP A 83 18.09 0.76 -3.83
N THR A 84 17.31 0.64 -2.76
CA THR A 84 17.10 -0.65 -2.07
C THR A 84 16.48 -1.69 -3.00
N VAL A 85 15.47 -1.31 -3.77
CA VAL A 85 14.84 -2.17 -4.77
C VAL A 85 15.86 -2.54 -5.87
N GLY A 86 16.65 -1.56 -6.31
CA GLY A 86 17.71 -1.76 -7.29
C GLY A 86 18.73 -2.80 -6.85
N GLN A 87 19.15 -2.79 -5.58
CA GLN A 87 20.11 -3.77 -5.02
C GLN A 87 19.57 -5.21 -5.06
N LEU A 88 18.28 -5.39 -4.76
CA LEU A 88 17.65 -6.70 -4.86
C LEU A 88 17.56 -7.18 -6.32
N MET A 89 17.15 -6.30 -7.22
CA MET A 89 17.05 -6.61 -8.64
C MET A 89 18.42 -6.96 -9.25
N GLU A 90 19.46 -6.19 -8.93
CA GLU A 90 20.83 -6.44 -9.35
C GLU A 90 21.34 -7.79 -8.81
N THR A 91 21.05 -8.11 -7.55
CA THR A 91 21.42 -9.42 -6.96
C THR A 91 20.76 -10.57 -7.70
N LEU A 92 19.46 -10.46 -8.02
CA LEU A 92 18.76 -11.49 -8.79
C LEU A 92 19.36 -11.65 -10.20
N ASP A 93 19.78 -10.56 -10.82
CA ASP A 93 20.39 -10.58 -12.14
C ASP A 93 21.77 -11.25 -12.11
N GLN A 94 22.64 -10.86 -11.17
CA GLN A 94 23.96 -11.46 -10.98
C GLN A 94 23.91 -12.95 -10.68
N LEU A 95 22.83 -13.43 -10.04
CA LEU A 95 22.63 -14.84 -9.73
C LEU A 95 21.87 -15.62 -10.84
N GLY A 96 21.48 -14.97 -11.93
CA GLY A 96 20.72 -15.59 -13.02
C GLY A 96 19.28 -15.95 -12.64
N LEU A 97 18.72 -15.33 -11.60
CA LEU A 97 17.38 -15.64 -11.07
C LEU A 97 16.27 -14.76 -11.67
N THR A 98 16.64 -13.67 -12.35
CA THR A 98 15.73 -12.63 -12.86
C THR A 98 14.57 -13.18 -13.67
N GLU A 99 14.83 -14.09 -14.61
CA GLU A 99 13.78 -14.63 -15.50
C GLU A 99 12.69 -15.39 -14.76
N ASN A 100 13.04 -16.07 -13.67
CA ASN A 100 12.13 -16.94 -12.93
C ASN A 100 11.73 -16.41 -11.55
N THR A 101 11.91 -15.13 -11.30
CA THR A 101 11.48 -14.47 -10.06
C THR A 101 10.30 -13.55 -10.33
N LEU A 102 9.19 -13.79 -9.62
CA LEU A 102 8.06 -12.86 -9.53
C LEU A 102 8.37 -11.82 -8.46
N ILE A 103 8.47 -10.56 -8.86
CA ILE A 103 8.58 -9.41 -7.96
C ILE A 103 7.26 -8.66 -7.96
N ILE A 104 6.69 -8.42 -6.78
CA ILE A 104 5.54 -7.55 -6.58
C ILE A 104 5.98 -6.43 -5.65
N LEU A 105 5.94 -5.19 -6.13
CA LEU A 105 6.21 -3.99 -5.34
C LEU A 105 4.90 -3.25 -5.11
N SER A 106 4.64 -2.90 -3.86
CA SER A 106 3.43 -2.15 -3.48
C SER A 106 3.67 -1.36 -2.19
N SER A 107 2.62 -0.69 -1.71
CA SER A 107 2.60 0.01 -0.42
C SER A 107 1.43 -0.51 0.42
N ASP A 108 1.48 -0.32 1.72
CA ASP A 108 0.45 -0.74 2.68
C ASP A 108 -0.76 0.18 2.70
N ASN A 109 -0.58 1.46 2.42
CA ASN A 109 -1.62 2.49 2.37
C ASN A 109 -1.22 3.66 1.46
N GLY A 110 -2.19 4.54 1.22
CA GLY A 110 -1.95 5.80 0.52
C GLY A 110 -0.91 6.69 1.22
N PRO A 111 -0.37 7.71 0.53
CA PRO A 111 0.71 8.53 1.06
C PRO A 111 0.26 9.44 2.20
N VAL A 112 1.22 9.87 3.01
CA VAL A 112 1.11 11.02 3.90
C VAL A 112 2.37 11.88 3.76
N VAL A 113 2.20 13.18 3.64
CA VAL A 113 3.33 14.11 3.49
C VAL A 113 3.85 14.52 4.87
N ASP A 114 2.99 15.15 5.66
CA ASP A 114 3.26 15.48 7.05
C ASP A 114 2.53 14.50 7.97
N ASP A 115 3.28 13.77 8.76
CA ASP A 115 2.76 12.84 9.77
C ASP A 115 3.31 13.21 11.15
N GLY A 116 3.40 14.52 11.42
CA GLY A 116 3.80 15.12 12.70
C GLY A 116 5.31 15.26 12.90
N TYR A 117 6.13 15.10 11.86
CA TYR A 117 7.57 15.31 11.89
C TYR A 117 7.97 16.60 11.16
N LYS A 118 8.86 17.39 11.78
CA LYS A 118 9.34 18.66 11.23
C LYS A 118 10.48 18.44 10.23
N ASP A 119 10.24 17.73 9.17
CA ASP A 119 11.22 17.43 8.11
C ASP A 119 11.04 18.29 6.84
N LYS A 120 10.15 19.29 6.90
CA LYS A 120 9.82 20.21 5.80
C LYS A 120 9.27 19.50 4.55
N ALA A 121 8.60 18.35 4.74
CA ALA A 121 8.11 17.56 3.61
C ALA A 121 7.04 18.29 2.79
N GLU A 122 6.18 19.11 3.42
CA GLU A 122 5.18 19.92 2.72
C GLU A 122 5.80 21.08 1.95
N GLU A 123 6.69 21.84 2.62
CA GLU A 123 7.31 23.01 2.03
C GLU A 123 8.20 22.65 0.83
N LEU A 124 8.74 21.44 0.83
CA LEU A 124 9.67 20.97 -0.18
C LEU A 124 9.04 19.96 -1.17
N LEU A 125 7.71 19.93 -1.29
CA LEU A 125 7.04 19.04 -2.26
C LEU A 125 7.49 19.26 -3.72
N ASN A 126 7.93 20.46 -4.05
CA ASN A 126 8.46 20.80 -5.37
C ASN A 126 7.53 20.37 -6.53
N GLY A 127 6.22 20.57 -6.35
CA GLY A 127 5.20 20.20 -7.34
C GLY A 127 4.83 18.72 -7.36
N HIS A 128 5.42 17.89 -6.51
CA HIS A 128 5.04 16.48 -6.39
C HIS A 128 3.66 16.33 -5.74
N THR A 129 2.79 15.54 -6.36
CA THR A 129 1.44 15.20 -5.88
C THR A 129 1.41 13.73 -5.45
N PRO A 130 1.66 13.42 -4.17
CA PRO A 130 1.87 12.03 -3.72
C PRO A 130 0.71 11.07 -3.99
N SER A 131 -0.54 11.55 -3.86
CA SER A 131 -1.75 10.76 -4.18
C SER A 131 -2.10 10.77 -5.67
N GLY A 132 -1.28 11.43 -6.50
CA GLY A 132 -1.62 11.63 -7.90
C GLY A 132 -2.93 12.41 -8.06
N PRO A 133 -3.88 11.90 -8.86
CA PRO A 133 -5.17 12.55 -9.07
C PRO A 133 -6.22 12.26 -7.98
N TRP A 134 -5.93 11.35 -7.04
CA TRP A 134 -6.89 10.87 -6.07
C TRP A 134 -7.07 11.83 -4.90
N ARG A 135 -8.32 12.00 -4.45
CA ARG A 135 -8.64 12.75 -3.24
C ARG A 135 -8.24 11.98 -2.00
N GLY A 136 -7.84 12.71 -0.95
CA GLY A 136 -7.41 12.13 0.31
C GLY A 136 -5.97 11.61 0.29
N ASN A 137 -5.58 11.03 1.40
CA ASN A 137 -4.26 10.46 1.66
C ASN A 137 -4.43 9.35 2.70
N LYS A 138 -3.35 8.77 3.23
CA LYS A 138 -3.38 7.88 4.40
C LYS A 138 -4.43 8.38 5.41
N TYR A 139 -5.13 7.47 6.05
CA TYR A 139 -6.24 7.71 6.99
C TYR A 139 -7.62 7.98 6.36
N SER A 140 -7.67 8.46 5.12
CA SER A 140 -8.91 8.84 4.44
C SER A 140 -9.72 7.64 3.96
N ALA A 141 -11.05 7.82 3.92
CA ALA A 141 -11.95 6.90 3.24
C ALA A 141 -12.01 7.13 1.71
N PHE A 142 -11.44 8.25 1.23
CA PHE A 142 -11.30 8.54 -0.20
C PHE A 142 -10.21 7.67 -0.84
N GLU A 143 -10.21 7.60 -2.17
CA GLU A 143 -9.33 6.72 -2.95
C GLU A 143 -7.84 6.93 -2.64
N GLY A 144 -7.39 8.17 -2.42
CA GLY A 144 -6.01 8.47 -2.07
C GLY A 144 -5.54 7.86 -0.74
N GLY A 145 -6.45 7.36 0.11
CA GLY A 145 -6.10 6.66 1.34
C GLY A 145 -5.79 5.18 1.15
N THR A 146 -6.36 4.56 0.11
CA THR A 146 -6.34 3.11 -0.10
C THR A 146 -5.76 2.69 -1.44
N ALA A 147 -5.85 3.54 -2.49
CA ALA A 147 -5.22 3.26 -3.77
C ALA A 147 -3.69 3.34 -3.66
N VAL A 148 -3.04 2.21 -3.84
CA VAL A 148 -1.59 2.07 -3.78
C VAL A 148 -1.03 1.59 -5.12
N PRO A 149 0.21 1.98 -5.47
CA PRO A 149 0.85 1.46 -6.66
C PRO A 149 1.07 -0.06 -6.53
N VAL A 150 0.91 -0.78 -7.63
CA VAL A 150 1.31 -2.19 -7.75
C VAL A 150 2.14 -2.34 -9.01
N ILE A 151 3.40 -2.73 -8.85
CA ILE A 151 4.32 -3.00 -9.96
C ILE A 151 4.67 -4.48 -9.91
N VAL A 152 4.42 -5.19 -11.01
CA VAL A 152 4.70 -6.62 -11.12
C VAL A 152 5.76 -6.85 -12.18
N ARG A 153 6.81 -7.59 -11.82
CA ARG A 153 7.86 -7.98 -12.75
C ARG A 153 8.08 -9.47 -12.71
N TRP A 154 7.93 -10.13 -13.84
CA TRP A 154 8.25 -11.55 -14.02
C TRP A 154 8.58 -11.82 -15.49
N PRO A 155 9.83 -11.62 -15.94
CA PRO A 155 10.17 -11.65 -17.37
C PRO A 155 9.83 -12.96 -18.06
N ARG A 156 9.89 -14.09 -17.36
CA ARG A 156 9.49 -15.39 -17.91
C ARG A 156 8.01 -15.44 -18.29
N LYS A 157 7.14 -14.73 -17.59
CA LYS A 157 5.68 -14.77 -17.82
C LYS A 157 5.14 -13.48 -18.46
N ILE A 158 5.63 -12.34 -18.07
CA ILE A 158 5.22 -11.03 -18.57
C ILE A 158 6.18 -10.59 -19.68
N LYS A 159 5.80 -10.82 -20.92
CA LYS A 159 6.67 -10.57 -22.09
C LYS A 159 6.63 -9.14 -22.61
N LYS A 160 5.60 -8.38 -22.25
CA LYS A 160 5.40 -7.00 -22.68
C LYS A 160 4.98 -6.15 -21.50
N ALA A 161 5.70 -5.07 -21.28
CA ALA A 161 5.30 -4.05 -20.29
C ALA A 161 3.98 -3.38 -20.72
N GLY A 162 3.19 -2.99 -19.74
CA GLY A 162 1.93 -2.31 -19.96
C GLY A 162 1.29 -1.92 -18.65
N ASP A 163 0.26 -1.08 -18.74
CA ASP A 163 -0.54 -0.67 -17.60
C ASP A 163 -1.82 -1.48 -17.51
N SER A 164 -2.35 -1.62 -16.30
CA SER A 164 -3.61 -2.29 -16.03
C SER A 164 -4.45 -1.43 -15.09
N ASP A 165 -5.70 -1.23 -15.44
CA ASP A 165 -6.72 -0.53 -14.65
C ASP A 165 -7.68 -1.50 -13.94
N VAL A 166 -7.32 -2.77 -13.90
CA VAL A 166 -8.12 -3.82 -13.27
C VAL A 166 -8.24 -3.59 -11.76
N LEU A 167 -9.46 -3.62 -11.27
CA LEU A 167 -9.72 -3.51 -9.84
C LEU A 167 -9.23 -4.77 -9.12
N MET A 168 -8.25 -4.62 -8.23
CA MET A 168 -7.66 -5.66 -7.41
C MET A 168 -7.48 -5.20 -5.97
N SER A 169 -7.28 -6.13 -5.05
CA SER A 169 -6.95 -5.86 -3.66
C SER A 169 -5.76 -6.70 -3.21
N GLN A 170 -4.96 -6.18 -2.28
CA GLN A 170 -3.85 -6.92 -1.69
C GLN A 170 -4.29 -8.19 -0.95
N ILE A 171 -5.54 -8.25 -0.47
CA ILE A 171 -6.08 -9.48 0.13
C ILE A 171 -6.15 -10.65 -0.87
N ASP A 172 -6.08 -10.37 -2.17
CA ASP A 172 -6.10 -11.38 -3.23
C ASP A 172 -4.74 -12.09 -3.40
N TRP A 173 -3.69 -11.58 -2.80
CA TRP A 173 -2.36 -12.18 -2.94
C TRP A 173 -2.28 -13.58 -2.36
N LEU A 174 -2.97 -13.86 -1.24
CA LEU A 174 -2.91 -15.19 -0.64
C LEU A 174 -3.48 -16.27 -1.58
N ALA A 175 -4.66 -16.05 -2.16
CA ALA A 175 -5.24 -17.00 -3.11
C ALA A 175 -4.43 -17.08 -4.42
N SER A 176 -3.95 -15.93 -4.93
CA SER A 176 -3.19 -15.86 -6.18
C SER A 176 -1.82 -16.53 -6.06
N LEU A 177 -1.09 -16.30 -4.97
CA LEU A 177 0.19 -16.95 -4.73
C LEU A 177 0.01 -18.44 -4.38
N GLY A 178 -1.09 -18.80 -3.70
CA GLY A 178 -1.48 -20.19 -3.51
C GLY A 178 -1.70 -20.90 -4.84
N ALA A 179 -2.44 -20.28 -5.77
CA ALA A 179 -2.65 -20.82 -7.12
C ALA A 179 -1.33 -20.94 -7.89
N LEU A 180 -0.43 -19.95 -7.78
CA LEU A 180 0.89 -19.97 -8.42
C LEU A 180 1.70 -21.22 -8.07
N VAL A 181 1.66 -21.64 -6.81
CA VAL A 181 2.40 -22.82 -6.32
C VAL A 181 1.55 -24.08 -6.21
N ASN A 182 0.33 -24.08 -6.76
CA ASN A 182 -0.64 -25.18 -6.66
C ASN A 182 -0.94 -25.62 -5.21
N ALA A 183 -0.88 -24.70 -4.26
CA ALA A 183 -1.17 -24.98 -2.85
C ALA A 183 -2.68 -25.04 -2.62
N ARG A 184 -3.13 -26.06 -1.90
CA ARG A 184 -4.51 -26.13 -1.41
C ARG A 184 -4.63 -25.31 -0.13
N LEU A 185 -5.30 -24.17 -0.23
CA LEU A 185 -5.57 -23.35 0.95
C LEU A 185 -6.58 -24.09 1.89
N PRO A 186 -6.35 -24.08 3.20
CA PRO A 186 -7.31 -24.61 4.16
C PRO A 186 -8.65 -23.89 4.06
N LYS A 187 -9.76 -24.61 4.27
CA LYS A 187 -11.10 -24.02 4.23
C LYS A 187 -11.20 -22.86 5.23
N GLY A 188 -11.59 -21.68 4.76
CA GLY A 188 -11.78 -20.47 5.57
C GLY A 188 -10.51 -19.70 5.90
N SER A 189 -9.32 -20.10 5.40
CA SER A 189 -8.07 -19.35 5.63
C SER A 189 -7.98 -18.05 4.85
N ALA A 190 -8.75 -17.90 3.77
CA ALA A 190 -8.73 -16.73 2.89
C ALA A 190 -10.17 -16.40 2.43
N PRO A 191 -11.09 -16.05 3.36
CA PRO A 191 -12.53 -15.93 3.05
C PRO A 191 -12.85 -14.81 2.05
N ASP A 192 -12.03 -13.76 2.02
CA ASP A 192 -12.22 -12.58 1.17
C ASP A 192 -11.23 -12.52 -0.01
N SER A 193 -10.35 -13.51 -0.15
CA SER A 193 -9.30 -13.54 -1.17
C SER A 193 -9.78 -14.27 -2.43
N TYR A 194 -9.62 -13.64 -3.59
CA TYR A 194 -9.85 -14.25 -4.91
C TYR A 194 -8.50 -14.58 -5.57
N ASP A 195 -8.47 -15.67 -6.33
CA ASP A 195 -7.34 -15.92 -7.22
C ASP A 195 -7.36 -14.89 -8.36
N ARG A 196 -6.36 -14.03 -8.38
CA ARG A 196 -6.10 -12.97 -9.35
C ARG A 196 -4.72 -13.10 -10.00
N LEU A 197 -4.17 -14.30 -10.00
CA LEU A 197 -2.85 -14.55 -10.61
C LEU A 197 -2.83 -14.08 -12.08
N GLY A 198 -3.89 -14.39 -12.84
CA GLY A 198 -4.02 -13.94 -14.22
C GLY A 198 -3.96 -12.42 -14.39
N ASN A 199 -4.58 -11.66 -13.46
CA ASN A 199 -4.52 -10.20 -13.46
C ASN A 199 -3.11 -9.69 -13.13
N LEU A 200 -2.44 -10.31 -12.14
CA LEU A 200 -1.06 -9.93 -11.75
C LEU A 200 -0.06 -10.13 -12.91
N ILE A 201 -0.23 -11.16 -13.72
CA ILE A 201 0.65 -11.43 -14.86
C ILE A 201 0.12 -10.90 -16.20
N GLY A 202 -0.99 -10.18 -16.20
CA GLY A 202 -1.55 -9.51 -17.38
C GLY A 202 -2.28 -10.42 -18.37
N THR A 203 -2.66 -11.65 -17.98
CA THR A 203 -3.38 -12.60 -18.84
C THR A 203 -4.90 -12.58 -18.64
N ASP A 204 -5.38 -11.97 -17.56
CA ASP A 204 -6.79 -11.72 -17.25
C ASP A 204 -7.03 -10.24 -17.01
N LYS A 205 -8.15 -9.72 -17.53
CA LYS A 205 -8.59 -8.33 -17.38
C LYS A 205 -9.92 -8.21 -16.64
N THR A 206 -10.37 -9.28 -16.00
CA THR A 206 -11.61 -9.28 -15.23
C THR A 206 -11.43 -8.50 -13.93
N ASP A 207 -12.28 -7.53 -13.68
CA ASP A 207 -12.28 -6.78 -12.43
C ASP A 207 -12.74 -7.63 -11.24
N ARG A 208 -12.26 -7.29 -10.06
CA ARG A 208 -12.89 -7.73 -8.82
C ARG A 208 -14.30 -7.10 -8.75
N PRO A 209 -15.34 -7.85 -8.34
CA PRO A 209 -16.70 -7.31 -8.33
C PRO A 209 -16.85 -6.11 -7.39
N TRP A 210 -16.15 -6.16 -6.25
CA TRP A 210 -16.07 -5.08 -5.26
C TRP A 210 -14.92 -5.30 -4.29
N ILE A 211 -14.50 -4.22 -3.63
CA ILE A 211 -13.57 -4.20 -2.52
C ILE A 211 -14.26 -3.48 -1.36
N VAL A 212 -14.11 -3.97 -0.14
CA VAL A 212 -14.47 -3.24 1.07
C VAL A 212 -13.21 -2.72 1.72
N GLU A 213 -13.18 -1.43 1.98
CA GLU A 213 -12.06 -0.71 2.57
C GLU A 213 -12.49 -0.07 3.88
N GLN A 214 -11.54 0.21 4.75
CA GLN A 214 -11.78 0.84 6.04
C GLN A 214 -10.82 2.01 6.24
N SER A 215 -11.37 3.17 6.56
CA SER A 215 -10.56 4.32 6.97
C SER A 215 -10.09 4.19 8.41
N MET A 216 -9.25 5.12 8.85
CA MET A 216 -8.73 5.18 10.23
C MET A 216 -9.83 5.13 11.30
N ASN A 217 -10.96 5.83 11.09
CA ASN A 217 -12.06 5.93 12.05
C ASN A 217 -13.15 4.89 11.82
N HIS A 218 -12.76 3.72 11.30
CA HIS A 218 -13.67 2.58 11.06
C HIS A 218 -14.79 2.81 10.05
N THR A 219 -14.79 3.92 9.31
CA THR A 219 -15.72 4.16 8.20
C THR A 219 -15.42 3.15 7.10
N LEU A 220 -16.43 2.38 6.72
CA LEU A 220 -16.31 1.45 5.61
C LEU A 220 -16.72 2.10 4.30
N SER A 221 -16.03 1.68 3.24
CA SER A 221 -16.39 2.00 1.88
C SER A 221 -16.49 0.74 1.02
N VAL A 222 -17.24 0.84 -0.06
CA VAL A 222 -17.30 -0.17 -1.13
C VAL A 222 -16.80 0.45 -2.42
N ARG A 223 -15.79 -0.17 -3.01
CA ARG A 223 -15.21 0.20 -4.29
C ARG A 223 -15.58 -0.86 -5.33
N THR A 224 -16.23 -0.46 -6.40
CA THR A 224 -16.37 -1.24 -7.64
C THR A 224 -15.61 -0.56 -8.75
N LYS A 225 -15.53 -1.11 -9.96
CA LYS A 225 -14.84 -0.48 -11.11
C LYS A 225 -15.27 0.99 -11.29
N ASP A 226 -16.59 1.25 -11.24
CA ASP A 226 -17.17 2.52 -11.66
C ASP A 226 -17.62 3.39 -10.48
N TRP A 227 -17.74 2.83 -9.27
CA TRP A 227 -18.36 3.50 -8.14
C TRP A 227 -17.58 3.32 -6.85
N LYS A 228 -17.56 4.37 -6.03
CA LYS A 228 -17.16 4.29 -4.62
C LYS A 228 -18.28 4.81 -3.73
N TYR A 229 -18.69 3.98 -2.79
CA TYR A 229 -19.65 4.32 -1.75
C TYR A 229 -18.94 4.38 -0.41
N ILE A 230 -19.13 5.47 0.34
CA ILE A 230 -18.67 5.62 1.72
C ILE A 230 -19.89 5.70 2.62
N GLU A 231 -19.94 4.87 3.64
CA GLU A 231 -21.06 4.85 4.58
C GLU A 231 -21.10 6.07 5.50
N PRO A 232 -22.28 6.45 6.03
CA PRO A 232 -22.36 7.45 7.08
C PRO A 232 -21.58 7.04 8.32
N ASN A 233 -20.90 8.00 8.93
CA ASN A 233 -20.19 7.83 10.20
C ASN A 233 -20.46 9.04 11.09
N ASP A 234 -20.81 8.81 12.35
CA ASP A 234 -21.08 9.85 13.34
C ASP A 234 -19.81 10.38 14.02
N ASP A 235 -18.64 9.88 13.66
CA ASP A 235 -17.35 10.38 14.18
C ASP A 235 -17.17 11.84 13.75
N PRO A 236 -16.96 12.78 14.68
CA PRO A 236 -16.79 14.20 14.36
C PRO A 236 -15.46 14.51 13.65
N THR A 237 -14.55 13.55 13.56
CA THR A 237 -13.23 13.73 12.94
C THR A 237 -13.34 13.71 11.42
N THR A 238 -13.80 14.82 10.85
CA THR A 238 -13.91 15.01 9.39
C THR A 238 -12.59 15.44 8.74
N PHE A 239 -11.66 15.95 9.55
CA PHE A 239 -10.38 16.45 9.09
C PHE A 239 -9.28 16.24 10.13
N MET A 240 -8.18 15.59 9.74
CA MET A 240 -6.98 15.47 10.56
C MET A 240 -6.13 16.74 10.43
N LYS A 241 -6.15 17.58 11.46
CA LYS A 241 -5.55 18.92 11.41
C LYS A 241 -4.03 18.91 11.29
N ALA A 242 -3.37 17.99 12.00
CA ALA A 242 -1.92 17.90 12.00
C ALA A 242 -1.38 17.46 10.63
N GLU A 243 -2.06 16.50 10.02
CA GLU A 243 -1.70 15.89 8.73
C GLU A 243 -2.39 16.59 7.54
N LYS A 244 -3.28 17.54 7.81
CA LYS A 244 -4.06 18.27 6.82
C LYS A 244 -4.82 17.37 5.84
N ILE A 245 -5.43 16.31 6.37
CA ILE A 245 -6.10 15.26 5.58
C ILE A 245 -7.59 15.26 5.86
N GLU A 246 -8.40 15.26 4.80
CA GLU A 246 -9.83 14.96 4.87
C GLU A 246 -10.03 13.47 5.12
N THR A 247 -10.79 13.12 6.17
CA THR A 247 -11.01 11.71 6.52
C THR A 247 -12.07 11.04 5.65
N GLY A 248 -13.00 11.81 5.08
CA GLY A 248 -14.19 11.29 4.41
C GLY A 248 -15.30 10.87 5.37
N ASN A 249 -15.17 11.13 6.69
CA ASN A 249 -16.21 10.81 7.67
C ASN A 249 -17.30 11.88 7.66
N LEU A 250 -18.43 11.54 7.07
CA LEU A 250 -19.63 12.37 7.09
C LEU A 250 -20.81 11.55 7.65
N ASN A 251 -21.77 12.22 8.27
CA ASN A 251 -22.99 11.59 8.79
C ASN A 251 -24.06 11.32 7.71
N VAL A 252 -23.67 11.42 6.44
CA VAL A 252 -24.51 11.18 5.27
C VAL A 252 -23.86 10.17 4.34
N PRO A 253 -24.64 9.41 3.55
CA PRO A 253 -24.10 8.54 2.52
C PRO A 253 -23.34 9.36 1.47
N GLN A 254 -22.23 8.82 1.01
CA GLN A 254 -21.46 9.41 -0.08
C GLN A 254 -21.34 8.40 -1.22
N LEU A 255 -21.50 8.88 -2.45
CA LEU A 255 -21.35 8.09 -3.66
C LEU A 255 -20.59 8.87 -4.71
N TYR A 256 -19.58 8.27 -5.31
CA TYR A 256 -18.70 8.88 -6.30
C TYR A 256 -18.61 8.02 -7.55
N GLU A 257 -18.63 8.66 -8.73
CA GLU A 257 -18.33 8.05 -10.02
C GLU A 257 -16.82 8.01 -10.22
N MET A 258 -16.24 6.84 -10.35
CA MET A 258 -14.78 6.66 -10.39
C MET A 258 -14.14 6.89 -11.77
N GLU A 259 -14.91 7.00 -12.82
CA GLU A 259 -14.42 7.50 -14.11
C GLU A 259 -13.99 8.97 -14.02
N LYS A 260 -14.62 9.72 -13.12
CA LYS A 260 -14.25 11.09 -12.77
C LYS A 260 -13.27 11.07 -11.60
N VAL A 261 -12.03 11.15 -11.90
CA VAL A 261 -10.85 10.92 -11.04
C VAL A 261 -10.81 11.70 -9.71
N SER A 262 -11.81 12.46 -9.30
CA SER A 262 -11.60 13.43 -8.22
C SER A 262 -12.47 13.28 -6.97
N GLU A 263 -13.43 12.36 -6.90
CA GLU A 263 -14.33 12.22 -5.75
C GLU A 263 -14.84 13.58 -5.18
N GLN A 264 -15.03 14.59 -6.05
CA GLN A 264 -15.40 15.96 -5.63
C GLN A 264 -16.91 16.14 -5.46
N GLU A 265 -17.70 15.44 -6.26
CA GLU A 265 -19.14 15.56 -6.29
C GLU A 265 -19.79 14.33 -5.66
N ASN A 266 -20.41 14.49 -4.49
CA ASN A 266 -21.24 13.44 -3.91
C ASN A 266 -22.58 13.35 -4.66
N VAL A 267 -22.77 12.25 -5.40
CA VAL A 267 -23.96 12.00 -6.21
C VAL A 267 -24.96 11.03 -5.55
N ALA A 268 -24.85 10.80 -4.24
CA ALA A 268 -25.70 9.83 -3.52
C ALA A 268 -27.19 10.10 -3.68
N GLU A 269 -27.62 11.35 -3.60
CA GLU A 269 -29.03 11.74 -3.78
C GLU A 269 -29.55 11.50 -5.20
N LYS A 270 -28.65 11.63 -6.20
CA LYS A 270 -28.98 11.42 -7.61
C LYS A 270 -29.15 9.95 -7.96
N TYR A 271 -28.45 9.05 -7.26
CA TYR A 271 -28.42 7.60 -7.53
C TYR A 271 -28.81 6.75 -6.30
N PRO A 272 -30.00 6.92 -5.70
CA PRO A 272 -30.38 6.22 -4.47
C PRO A 272 -30.42 4.70 -4.62
N LYS A 273 -30.71 4.18 -5.81
CA LYS A 273 -30.68 2.73 -6.09
C LYS A 273 -29.25 2.17 -6.03
N LYS A 274 -28.25 2.91 -6.53
CA LYS A 274 -26.85 2.52 -6.47
C LYS A 274 -26.33 2.57 -5.03
N VAL A 275 -26.70 3.59 -4.26
CA VAL A 275 -26.41 3.66 -2.81
C VAL A 275 -26.95 2.42 -2.10
N PHE A 276 -28.22 2.05 -2.33
CA PHE A 276 -28.82 0.87 -1.72
C PHE A 276 -28.10 -0.44 -2.10
N GLU A 277 -27.72 -0.58 -3.38
CA GLU A 277 -26.97 -1.74 -3.88
C GLU A 277 -25.64 -1.91 -3.12
N LEU A 278 -24.82 -0.85 -3.06
CA LEU A 278 -23.49 -0.89 -2.44
C LEU A 278 -23.58 -1.02 -0.90
N GLN A 279 -24.56 -0.36 -0.29
CA GLN A 279 -24.87 -0.52 1.13
C GLN A 279 -25.25 -1.98 1.47
N THR A 280 -25.92 -2.65 0.54
CA THR A 280 -26.29 -4.06 0.72
C THR A 280 -25.06 -4.96 0.75
N ILE A 281 -24.03 -4.65 -0.04
CA ILE A 281 -22.73 -5.36 0.02
C ILE A 281 -22.12 -5.24 1.42
N LEU A 282 -22.05 -4.03 1.99
CA LEU A 282 -21.55 -3.84 3.37
C LEU A 282 -22.33 -4.65 4.40
N ARG A 283 -23.65 -4.65 4.31
CA ARG A 283 -24.51 -5.45 5.21
C ARG A 283 -24.21 -6.95 5.09
N GLN A 284 -24.02 -7.43 3.87
CA GLN A 284 -23.68 -8.85 3.64
C GLN A 284 -22.31 -9.21 4.21
N VAL A 285 -21.30 -8.36 4.02
CA VAL A 285 -19.96 -8.56 4.57
C VAL A 285 -20.00 -8.59 6.10
N ARG A 286 -20.69 -7.65 6.73
CA ARG A 286 -20.86 -7.62 8.19
C ARG A 286 -21.56 -8.88 8.72
N ASN A 287 -22.63 -9.31 8.08
CA ASN A 287 -23.38 -10.49 8.51
C ASN A 287 -22.58 -11.79 8.38
N LYS A 288 -21.75 -11.92 7.35
CA LYS A 288 -20.85 -13.09 7.21
C LYS A 288 -19.83 -13.15 8.33
N ARG A 289 -19.31 -12.03 8.79
CA ARG A 289 -18.33 -11.96 9.90
C ARG A 289 -18.96 -12.24 11.28
N ILE A 290 -20.23 -11.90 11.44
CA ILE A 290 -20.96 -12.16 12.71
C ILE A 290 -21.40 -13.63 12.83
N LYS A 291 -21.50 -14.36 11.71
CA LYS A 291 -21.94 -15.77 11.68
C LYS A 291 -20.78 -16.78 11.67
N MET A 292 -19.52 -16.32 11.63
CA MET A 292 -18.32 -17.13 11.80
C MET A 292 -17.74 -16.96 13.21
#